data_2d374db31fec823d245ca6b1fe0157c9
#
_entry.id   2d374db31fec823d245ca6b1fe0157c9
#
_cell.length_a   1.000
_cell.length_b   1.000
_cell.length_c   1.000
_cell.angle_alpha   90.00
_cell.angle_beta   90.00
_cell.angle_gamma   90.00
#
_symmetry.space_group_name_H-M   'P 1'
#
loop_
_entity.id
_entity.type
_entity.pdbx_description
1 polymer ?
#
loop_
_entity_poly.entity_id
_entity_poly.type
_entity_poly.pdbx_seq_one_letter_code
_entity_poly.pdbx_strand_id
1 'polypeptide(L)'
;KKLLNRISVSPMCQYSAKSGFPTFWHYRHLSNLILSGAGLVMLESTAVKKHGRISNTDMYIETKKQTNKFKKLIHYLKKIDKTPIGIQLSHAGRKGSSHLPWEKPNTPLKGKDSWGTISSSDIPKDNGWPKPKKMNIKDILKIKNKFKIAVKNSLKSNFDLIELHMAHGYLLHQFLSPICNKRNDEYGGSKKNRFKFA
;
A
#
# COMPACT_ATOMS: atom_id res chain seq x y z
N LYS A 1 7.38 -20.37 -6.35
CA LYS A 1 7.97 -20.93 -5.12
C LYS A 1 6.98 -21.92 -4.50
N LYS A 2 7.43 -23.10 -4.08
CA LYS A 2 6.58 -24.08 -3.37
C LYS A 2 6.39 -23.59 -1.93
N LEU A 3 5.14 -23.55 -1.45
CA LEU A 3 4.78 -23.21 -0.06
C LEU A 3 4.71 -24.50 0.77
N LEU A 4 5.01 -24.42 2.05
CA LEU A 4 4.97 -25.55 2.97
C LEU A 4 3.55 -26.08 3.17
N ASN A 5 2.57 -25.18 3.20
CA ASN A 5 1.13 -25.47 3.30
C ASN A 5 0.30 -24.35 2.66
N ARG A 6 -1.03 -24.45 2.74
CA ARG A 6 -1.98 -23.50 2.13
C ARG A 6 -2.41 -22.37 3.06
N ILE A 7 -1.79 -22.24 4.23
CA ILE A 7 -2.11 -21.16 5.18
C ILE A 7 -1.28 -19.94 4.81
N SER A 8 -1.93 -18.81 4.59
CA SER A 8 -1.29 -17.52 4.38
C SER A 8 -1.77 -16.52 5.41
N VAL A 9 -0.84 -15.86 6.09
CA VAL A 9 -1.16 -14.71 6.93
C VAL A 9 -1.39 -13.50 6.03
N SER A 10 -2.61 -12.97 6.06
CA SER A 10 -3.01 -11.81 5.27
C SER A 10 -2.28 -10.52 5.68
N PRO A 11 -2.09 -9.55 4.76
CA PRO A 11 -1.52 -8.26 5.11
C PRO A 11 -2.46 -7.47 6.02
N MET A 12 -1.97 -7.07 7.19
CA MET A 12 -2.74 -6.35 8.22
C MET A 12 -1.97 -5.13 8.69
N CYS A 13 -2.50 -3.92 8.41
CA CYS A 13 -1.87 -2.66 8.79
C CYS A 13 -1.62 -2.57 10.30
N GLN A 14 -0.38 -2.31 10.68
CA GLN A 14 0.06 -2.19 12.07
C GLN A 14 0.10 -0.74 12.53
N TYR A 15 0.10 0.22 11.60
CA TYR A 15 0.17 1.66 11.89
C TYR A 15 1.32 2.02 12.84
N SER A 16 2.43 1.32 12.75
CA SER A 16 3.56 1.39 13.69
C SER A 16 4.87 1.84 13.02
N ALA A 17 4.79 2.31 11.77
CA ALA A 17 5.95 2.84 11.07
C ALA A 17 6.32 4.24 11.57
N LYS A 18 7.62 4.56 11.55
CA LYS A 18 8.13 5.90 11.83
C LYS A 18 8.78 6.47 10.57
N SER A 19 8.27 7.60 10.09
CA SER A 19 8.73 8.24 8.84
C SER A 19 8.74 7.29 7.63
N GLY A 20 7.80 6.34 7.59
CA GLY A 20 7.66 5.34 6.52
C GLY A 20 8.63 4.17 6.61
N PHE A 21 9.40 4.07 7.71
CA PHE A 21 10.33 2.96 7.95
C PHE A 21 9.72 1.92 8.88
N PRO A 22 10.05 0.63 8.70
CA PRO A 22 9.75 -0.38 9.69
C PRO A 22 10.48 -0.07 11.01
N THR A 23 9.79 -0.30 12.13
CA THR A 23 10.29 -0.09 13.49
C THR A 23 10.52 -1.44 14.17
N PHE A 24 10.98 -1.43 15.43
CA PHE A 24 11.13 -2.63 16.24
C PHE A 24 9.84 -3.43 16.37
N TRP A 25 8.66 -2.77 16.33
CA TRP A 25 7.37 -3.44 16.29
C TRP A 25 7.27 -4.45 15.14
N HIS A 26 7.68 -4.06 13.93
CA HIS A 26 7.61 -4.93 12.75
C HIS A 26 8.54 -6.13 12.86
N TYR A 27 9.74 -5.97 13.44
CA TYR A 27 10.64 -7.09 13.72
C TYR A 27 9.97 -8.11 14.63
N ARG A 28 9.44 -7.66 15.78
CA ARG A 28 8.75 -8.54 16.75
C ARG A 28 7.50 -9.19 16.15
N HIS A 29 6.61 -8.40 15.58
CA HIS A 29 5.33 -8.85 15.05
C HIS A 29 5.51 -9.90 13.94
N LEU A 30 6.36 -9.61 12.95
CA LEU A 30 6.62 -10.53 11.85
C LEU A 30 7.39 -11.77 12.28
N SER A 31 8.29 -11.68 13.27
CA SER A 31 8.95 -12.86 13.83
C SER A 31 7.95 -13.86 14.41
N ASN A 32 6.96 -13.39 15.16
CA ASN A 32 5.90 -14.25 15.68
C ASN A 32 5.08 -14.91 14.55
N LEU A 33 4.80 -14.16 13.49
CA LEU A 33 4.00 -14.68 12.38
C LEU A 33 4.77 -15.72 11.53
N ILE A 34 6.05 -15.52 11.25
CA ILE A 34 6.85 -16.51 10.49
C ILE A 34 7.08 -17.81 11.28
N LEU A 35 7.06 -17.75 12.61
CA LEU A 35 7.16 -18.93 13.48
C LEU A 35 5.80 -19.63 13.72
N SER A 36 4.70 -19.08 13.18
CA SER A 36 3.35 -19.65 13.36
C SER A 36 3.10 -20.96 12.59
N GLY A 37 4.01 -21.37 11.72
CA GLY A 37 3.83 -22.51 10.82
C GLY A 37 3.03 -22.19 9.54
N ALA A 38 2.67 -20.93 9.29
CA ALA A 38 2.03 -20.54 8.03
C ALA A 38 2.98 -20.76 6.83
N GLY A 39 2.42 -21.14 5.68
CA GLY A 39 3.19 -21.33 4.45
C GLY A 39 3.63 -20.03 3.78
N LEU A 40 3.00 -18.91 4.12
CA LEU A 40 3.32 -17.56 3.61
C LEU A 40 2.91 -16.51 4.65
N VAL A 41 3.74 -15.51 4.85
CA VAL A 41 3.40 -14.32 5.65
C VAL A 41 3.47 -13.07 4.78
N MET A 42 2.38 -12.32 4.73
CA MET A 42 2.31 -11.06 3.98
C MET A 42 2.56 -9.87 4.90
N LEU A 43 3.54 -9.05 4.52
CA LEU A 43 3.74 -7.74 5.13
C LEU A 43 2.54 -6.83 4.79
N GLU A 44 2.17 -5.98 5.72
CA GLU A 44 1.08 -5.01 5.59
C GLU A 44 1.15 -4.13 4.34
N SER A 45 0.03 -3.50 4.05
CA SER A 45 -0.10 -2.51 2.97
C SER A 45 1.02 -1.47 3.04
N THR A 46 1.90 -1.49 2.04
CA THR A 46 3.07 -0.61 1.94
C THR A 46 2.90 0.31 0.74
N ALA A 47 2.89 1.61 0.99
CA ALA A 47 2.64 2.58 -0.06
C ALA A 47 3.81 2.68 -1.06
N VAL A 48 3.49 2.81 -2.35
CA VAL A 48 4.50 2.96 -3.42
C VAL A 48 5.15 4.35 -3.44
N LYS A 49 4.59 5.30 -2.66
CA LYS A 49 5.16 6.64 -2.45
C LYS A 49 4.68 7.23 -1.11
N LYS A 50 5.40 8.24 -0.60
CA LYS A 50 5.10 8.89 0.68
C LYS A 50 3.64 9.32 0.83
N HIS A 51 3.08 10.02 -0.15
CA HIS A 51 1.69 10.50 -0.12
C HIS A 51 0.67 9.47 -0.63
N GLY A 52 1.09 8.22 -0.82
CA GLY A 52 0.21 7.08 -1.09
C GLY A 52 -0.22 6.32 0.18
N ARG A 53 0.27 6.70 1.34
CA ARG A 53 -0.06 6.09 2.64
C ARG A 53 -1.50 6.38 3.05
N ILE A 54 -2.04 5.55 3.94
CA ILE A 54 -3.34 5.78 4.58
C ILE A 54 -3.15 6.85 5.67
N SER A 55 -2.19 6.63 6.57
CA SER A 55 -1.85 7.48 7.71
C SER A 55 -0.38 7.88 7.74
N ASN A 56 0.01 8.72 8.69
CA ASN A 56 1.40 9.12 8.91
C ASN A 56 2.27 7.98 9.43
N THR A 57 1.67 6.93 9.96
CA THR A 57 2.35 5.78 10.58
C THR A 57 2.41 4.54 9.68
N ASP A 58 2.09 4.68 8.39
CA ASP A 58 2.24 3.59 7.43
C ASP A 58 3.62 3.60 6.76
N MET A 59 4.04 2.42 6.32
CA MET A 59 5.27 2.27 5.55
C MET A 59 5.09 2.69 4.09
N TYR A 60 6.22 3.05 3.45
CA TYR A 60 6.29 3.20 1.99
C TYR A 60 7.67 2.75 1.48
N ILE A 61 7.74 2.36 0.18
CA ILE A 61 8.94 1.79 -0.42
C ILE A 61 9.34 2.55 -1.70
N GLU A 62 9.60 3.84 -1.57
CA GLU A 62 9.85 4.75 -2.69
C GLU A 62 11.34 4.94 -3.01
N THR A 63 12.21 4.97 -2.00
CA THR A 63 13.62 5.35 -2.12
C THR A 63 14.59 4.27 -1.68
N LYS A 64 15.89 4.45 -2.00
CA LYS A 64 16.97 3.58 -1.55
C LYS A 64 17.03 3.47 -0.01
N LYS A 65 16.67 4.54 0.72
CA LYS A 65 16.65 4.51 2.20
C LYS A 65 15.62 3.50 2.72
N GLN A 66 14.37 3.53 2.20
CA GLN A 66 13.35 2.54 2.55
C GLN A 66 13.78 1.14 2.12
N THR A 67 14.24 0.95 0.88
CA THR A 67 14.72 -0.33 0.36
C THR A 67 15.75 -0.97 1.31
N ASN A 68 16.73 -0.19 1.77
CA ASN A 68 17.76 -0.69 2.69
C ASN A 68 17.18 -1.10 4.05
N LYS A 69 16.19 -0.39 4.58
CA LYS A 69 15.53 -0.74 5.84
C LYS A 69 14.69 -2.02 5.71
N PHE A 70 13.92 -2.16 4.62
CA PHE A 70 13.21 -3.40 4.32
C PHE A 70 14.18 -4.56 4.10
N LYS A 71 15.28 -4.37 3.37
CA LYS A 71 16.31 -5.41 3.20
C LYS A 71 16.87 -5.90 4.53
N LYS A 72 17.12 -5.00 5.50
CA LYS A 72 17.57 -5.37 6.86
C LYS A 72 16.50 -6.17 7.59
N LEU A 73 15.23 -5.74 7.54
CA LEU A 73 14.12 -6.46 8.16
C LEU A 73 13.98 -7.87 7.57
N ILE A 74 13.91 -8.00 6.24
CA ILE A 74 13.73 -9.30 5.58
C ILE A 74 14.94 -10.23 5.81
N HIS A 75 16.15 -9.68 5.79
CA HIS A 75 17.35 -10.43 6.12
C HIS A 75 17.30 -10.98 7.56
N TYR A 76 16.90 -10.18 8.51
CA TYR A 76 16.72 -10.60 9.91
C TYR A 76 15.69 -11.72 10.02
N LEU A 77 14.50 -11.55 9.43
CA LEU A 77 13.42 -12.53 9.48
C LEU A 77 13.83 -13.87 8.84
N LYS A 78 14.51 -13.84 7.69
CA LYS A 78 14.99 -15.05 7.00
C LYS A 78 16.11 -15.79 7.73
N LYS A 79 16.74 -15.19 8.75
CA LYS A 79 17.65 -15.89 9.68
C LYS A 79 16.90 -16.66 10.76
N ILE A 80 15.68 -16.24 11.12
CA ILE A 80 14.83 -16.90 12.12
C ILE A 80 14.15 -18.11 11.50
N ASP A 81 13.52 -17.94 10.33
CA ASP A 81 12.80 -19.02 9.64
C ASP A 81 12.84 -18.82 8.11
N LYS A 82 12.61 -19.92 7.38
CA LYS A 82 12.59 -19.95 5.91
C LYS A 82 11.22 -19.68 5.29
N THR A 83 10.21 -19.40 6.10
CA THR A 83 8.86 -19.05 5.65
C THR A 83 8.92 -17.92 4.62
N PRO A 84 8.30 -18.08 3.43
CA PRO A 84 8.23 -17.04 2.43
C PRO A 84 7.55 -15.79 2.97
N ILE A 85 8.11 -14.62 2.62
CA ILE A 85 7.60 -13.32 3.05
C ILE A 85 7.21 -12.49 1.82
N GLY A 86 5.95 -12.13 1.74
CA GLY A 86 5.42 -11.24 0.71
C GLY A 86 5.28 -9.80 1.19
N ILE A 87 5.07 -8.89 0.25
CA ILE A 87 4.73 -7.48 0.50
C ILE A 87 3.50 -7.09 -0.31
N GLN A 88 2.56 -6.39 0.32
CA GLN A 88 1.42 -5.81 -0.38
C GLN A 88 1.72 -4.36 -0.77
N LEU A 89 1.80 -4.07 -2.07
CA LEU A 89 2.02 -2.73 -2.60
C LEU A 89 0.69 -2.01 -2.82
N SER A 90 0.58 -0.78 -2.34
CA SER A 90 -0.66 -0.01 -2.37
C SER A 90 -0.46 1.48 -2.66
N HIS A 91 -1.57 2.15 -2.89
CA HIS A 91 -1.72 3.60 -2.83
C HIS A 91 -3.12 3.91 -2.32
N ALA A 92 -3.23 4.61 -1.20
CA ALA A 92 -4.52 4.84 -0.53
C ALA A 92 -5.52 5.66 -1.37
N GLY A 93 -5.02 6.45 -2.35
CA GLY A 93 -5.90 7.30 -3.14
C GLY A 93 -6.65 8.29 -2.26
N ARG A 94 -7.95 8.49 -2.49
CA ARG A 94 -8.81 9.40 -1.73
C ARG A 94 -9.01 9.01 -0.25
N LYS A 95 -8.59 7.79 0.13
CA LYS A 95 -8.64 7.30 1.52
C LYS A 95 -7.35 7.57 2.30
N GLY A 96 -6.36 8.22 1.69
CA GLY A 96 -5.13 8.65 2.35
C GLY A 96 -5.32 9.92 3.17
N SER A 97 -4.26 10.32 3.89
CA SER A 97 -4.30 11.48 4.81
C SER A 97 -5.35 11.32 5.90
N SER A 98 -5.36 10.16 6.55
CA SER A 98 -6.36 9.73 7.52
C SER A 98 -5.77 9.65 8.92
N HIS A 99 -6.57 9.95 9.93
CA HIS A 99 -6.26 9.61 11.32
C HIS A 99 -6.17 8.10 11.51
N LEU A 100 -5.56 7.69 12.62
CA LEU A 100 -5.55 6.28 13.05
C LEU A 100 -6.96 5.84 13.44
N PRO A 101 -7.33 4.58 13.15
CA PRO A 101 -8.70 4.10 13.39
C PRO A 101 -9.15 4.21 14.84
N TRP A 102 -8.23 4.09 15.80
CA TRP A 102 -8.53 4.17 17.24
C TRP A 102 -8.45 5.58 17.82
N GLU A 103 -7.85 6.55 17.11
CA GLU A 103 -7.84 7.96 17.56
C GLU A 103 -9.08 8.69 17.10
N LYS A 104 -9.32 8.71 15.80
CA LYS A 104 -10.46 9.35 15.15
C LYS A 104 -10.89 8.52 13.95
N PRO A 105 -11.77 7.51 14.16
CA PRO A 105 -12.19 6.61 13.09
C PRO A 105 -12.83 7.41 11.94
N ASN A 106 -12.48 6.99 10.72
CA ASN A 106 -13.01 7.57 9.47
C ASN A 106 -12.88 9.10 9.33
N THR A 107 -11.82 9.69 9.89
CA THR A 107 -11.60 11.14 9.90
C THR A 107 -10.34 11.53 9.10
N PRO A 108 -10.39 12.54 8.21
CA PRO A 108 -9.21 13.01 7.48
C PRO A 108 -8.29 13.82 8.39
N LEU A 109 -6.98 13.71 8.16
CA LEU A 109 -5.99 14.59 8.79
C LEU A 109 -6.20 16.04 8.35
N LYS A 110 -5.88 16.98 9.24
CA LYS A 110 -5.94 18.42 8.99
C LYS A 110 -4.62 19.11 9.35
N GLY A 111 -4.44 20.33 8.87
CA GLY A 111 -3.26 21.15 9.18
C GLY A 111 -1.97 20.57 8.59
N LYS A 112 -0.83 20.80 9.27
CA LYS A 112 0.52 20.48 8.79
C LYS A 112 0.81 18.99 8.54
N ASP A 113 0.04 18.11 9.14
CA ASP A 113 0.23 16.66 9.03
C ASP A 113 -0.58 16.04 7.89
N SER A 114 -1.47 16.82 7.28
CA SER A 114 -2.27 16.39 6.14
C SER A 114 -1.54 16.53 4.82
N TRP A 115 -2.01 15.81 3.81
CA TRP A 115 -1.54 15.95 2.41
C TRP A 115 -2.70 15.82 1.43
N GLY A 116 -2.53 16.45 0.27
CA GLY A 116 -3.48 16.34 -0.84
C GLY A 116 -3.54 14.91 -1.39
N THR A 117 -4.75 14.39 -1.54
CA THR A 117 -5.02 13.06 -2.09
C THR A 117 -5.33 13.10 -3.59
N ILE A 118 -5.18 11.96 -4.24
CA ILE A 118 -5.49 11.76 -5.66
C ILE A 118 -6.47 10.61 -5.84
N SER A 119 -7.25 10.63 -6.92
CA SER A 119 -8.20 9.56 -7.24
C SER A 119 -8.48 9.49 -8.75
N SER A 120 -9.22 8.46 -9.18
CA SER A 120 -9.72 8.35 -10.55
C SER A 120 -10.64 9.52 -10.93
N SER A 121 -11.41 10.02 -9.97
CA SER A 121 -12.31 11.17 -10.09
C SER A 121 -12.22 12.02 -8.83
N ASP A 122 -12.72 13.24 -8.88
CA ASP A 122 -12.69 14.22 -7.79
C ASP A 122 -13.83 14.04 -6.77
N ILE A 123 -14.24 12.79 -6.55
CA ILE A 123 -15.30 12.42 -5.61
C ILE A 123 -14.67 12.15 -4.24
N PRO A 124 -15.08 12.87 -3.17
CA PRO A 124 -14.60 12.61 -1.81
C PRO A 124 -14.86 11.18 -1.36
N LYS A 125 -14.11 10.72 -0.35
CA LYS A 125 -14.35 9.40 0.25
C LYS A 125 -15.73 9.33 0.92
N ASP A 126 -16.08 10.38 1.64
CA ASP A 126 -17.29 10.49 2.46
C ASP A 126 -17.62 11.96 2.70
N ASN A 127 -18.77 12.24 3.32
CA ASN A 127 -19.12 13.58 3.77
C ASN A 127 -18.04 14.13 4.72
N GLY A 128 -17.67 15.40 4.55
CA GLY A 128 -16.62 16.04 5.34
C GLY A 128 -15.18 15.67 4.96
N TRP A 129 -14.98 14.77 3.99
CA TRP A 129 -13.65 14.46 3.45
C TRP A 129 -13.21 15.46 2.37
N PRO A 130 -11.90 15.79 2.32
CA PRO A 130 -11.38 16.63 1.27
C PRO A 130 -11.62 16.03 -0.12
N LYS A 131 -11.96 16.86 -1.09
CA LYS A 131 -12.06 16.47 -2.49
C LYS A 131 -10.68 16.08 -3.02
N PRO A 132 -10.48 14.85 -3.51
CA PRO A 132 -9.19 14.44 -4.08
C PRO A 132 -8.96 15.11 -5.43
N LYS A 133 -7.71 15.33 -5.80
CA LYS A 133 -7.37 15.72 -7.17
C LYS A 133 -7.71 14.57 -8.13
N LYS A 134 -8.56 14.80 -9.12
CA LYS A 134 -8.75 13.89 -10.27
C LYS A 134 -7.43 13.77 -11.02
N MET A 135 -6.93 12.56 -11.19
CA MET A 135 -5.67 12.29 -11.91
C MET A 135 -5.84 12.57 -13.41
N ASN A 136 -4.92 13.32 -14.01
CA ASN A 136 -4.78 13.37 -15.46
C ASN A 136 -3.91 12.19 -15.96
N ILE A 137 -3.75 12.04 -17.27
CA ILE A 137 -2.97 10.96 -17.87
C ILE A 137 -1.50 10.97 -17.39
N LYS A 138 -0.89 12.16 -17.27
CA LYS A 138 0.48 12.31 -16.77
C LYS A 138 0.59 11.82 -15.31
N ASP A 139 -0.40 12.11 -14.47
CA ASP A 139 -0.44 11.62 -13.08
C ASP A 139 -0.56 10.08 -13.03
N ILE A 140 -1.40 9.49 -13.89
CA ILE A 140 -1.57 8.03 -14.00
C ILE A 140 -0.23 7.38 -14.36
N LEU A 141 0.45 7.87 -15.39
CA LEU A 141 1.74 7.36 -15.83
C LEU A 141 2.81 7.50 -14.72
N LYS A 142 2.83 8.63 -14.00
CA LYS A 142 3.72 8.81 -12.85
C LYS A 142 3.47 7.77 -11.75
N ILE A 143 2.22 7.49 -11.41
CA ILE A 143 1.89 6.49 -10.39
C ILE A 143 2.20 5.08 -10.88
N LYS A 144 1.91 4.73 -12.15
CA LYS A 144 2.36 3.45 -12.73
C LYS A 144 3.87 3.26 -12.58
N ASN A 145 4.66 4.32 -12.83
CA ASN A 145 6.10 4.25 -12.64
C ASN A 145 6.49 4.06 -11.15
N LYS A 146 5.75 4.67 -10.20
CA LYS A 146 5.98 4.45 -8.76
C LYS A 146 5.72 3.00 -8.36
N PHE A 147 4.68 2.35 -8.88
CA PHE A 147 4.48 0.91 -8.70
C PHE A 147 5.65 0.09 -9.27
N LYS A 148 6.12 0.38 -10.49
CA LYS A 148 7.29 -0.29 -11.07
C LYS A 148 8.55 -0.13 -10.21
N ILE A 149 8.80 1.06 -9.68
CA ILE A 149 9.93 1.33 -8.77
C ILE A 149 9.76 0.54 -7.47
N ALA A 150 8.56 0.54 -6.89
CA ALA A 150 8.27 -0.21 -5.66
C ALA A 150 8.48 -1.71 -5.84
N VAL A 151 8.06 -2.29 -6.97
CA VAL A 151 8.35 -3.69 -7.33
C VAL A 151 9.87 -3.94 -7.36
N LYS A 152 10.64 -3.10 -8.08
CA LYS A 152 12.11 -3.23 -8.12
C LYS A 152 12.74 -3.13 -6.73
N ASN A 153 12.24 -2.21 -5.89
CA ASN A 153 12.72 -2.04 -4.53
C ASN A 153 12.36 -3.24 -3.63
N SER A 154 11.18 -3.82 -3.81
CA SER A 154 10.75 -5.04 -3.10
C SER A 154 11.64 -6.23 -3.45
N LEU A 155 11.96 -6.44 -4.73
CA LEU A 155 12.90 -7.46 -5.18
C LEU A 155 14.29 -7.25 -4.57
N LYS A 156 14.81 -6.01 -4.58
CA LYS A 156 16.09 -5.66 -3.95
C LYS A 156 16.09 -5.86 -2.43
N SER A 157 14.92 -5.81 -1.81
CA SER A 157 14.73 -6.07 -0.38
C SER A 157 14.59 -7.56 -0.06
N ASN A 158 14.60 -8.43 -1.09
CA ASN A 158 14.53 -9.89 -0.97
C ASN A 158 13.18 -10.43 -0.47
N PHE A 159 12.07 -9.75 -0.81
CA PHE A 159 10.72 -10.31 -0.67
C PHE A 159 10.52 -11.46 -1.65
N ASP A 160 9.77 -12.47 -1.24
CA ASP A 160 9.50 -13.68 -2.02
C ASP A 160 8.25 -13.55 -2.92
N LEU A 161 7.31 -12.67 -2.55
CA LEU A 161 6.05 -12.45 -3.24
C LEU A 161 5.67 -10.96 -3.19
N ILE A 162 5.05 -10.48 -4.25
CA ILE A 162 4.50 -9.12 -4.34
C ILE A 162 3.02 -9.22 -4.66
N GLU A 163 2.20 -8.58 -3.85
CA GLU A 163 0.77 -8.42 -4.06
C GLU A 163 0.44 -6.98 -4.42
N LEU A 164 -0.43 -6.77 -5.38
CA LEU A 164 -0.99 -5.45 -5.70
C LEU A 164 -2.33 -5.28 -5.00
N HIS A 165 -2.43 -4.27 -4.15
CA HIS A 165 -3.69 -3.97 -3.46
C HIS A 165 -4.70 -3.29 -4.39
N MET A 166 -5.63 -4.08 -4.93
CA MET A 166 -6.66 -3.63 -5.88
C MET A 166 -8.07 -3.64 -5.27
N ALA A 167 -8.18 -3.66 -3.94
CA ALA A 167 -9.43 -3.77 -3.19
C ALA A 167 -9.66 -2.58 -2.24
N HIS A 168 -10.65 -2.68 -1.38
CA HIS A 168 -10.97 -1.82 -0.23
C HIS A 168 -11.15 -0.33 -0.53
N GLY A 169 -11.42 0.04 -1.78
CA GLY A 169 -11.61 1.44 -2.18
C GLY A 169 -10.31 2.25 -2.23
N TYR A 170 -9.13 1.60 -2.30
CA TYR A 170 -7.86 2.26 -2.54
C TYR A 170 -7.65 2.62 -4.01
N LEU A 171 -6.55 3.25 -4.38
CA LEU A 171 -6.40 3.90 -5.68
C LEU A 171 -6.70 2.99 -6.87
N LEU A 172 -6.14 1.77 -6.91
CA LEU A 172 -6.41 0.84 -8.02
C LEU A 172 -7.89 0.46 -8.07
N HIS A 173 -8.51 0.17 -6.91
CA HIS A 173 -9.95 -0.08 -6.83
C HIS A 173 -10.79 1.13 -7.25
N GLN A 174 -10.34 2.37 -6.95
CA GLN A 174 -11.04 3.58 -7.39
C GLN A 174 -11.09 3.71 -8.92
N PHE A 175 -10.12 3.16 -9.64
CA PHE A 175 -10.19 3.07 -11.10
C PHE A 175 -11.11 1.94 -11.57
N LEU A 176 -11.14 0.81 -10.88
CA LEU A 176 -11.95 -0.36 -11.24
C LEU A 176 -13.46 -0.12 -11.01
N SER A 177 -13.80 0.55 -9.91
CA SER A 177 -15.18 0.75 -9.47
C SER A 177 -15.92 1.80 -10.31
N PRO A 178 -17.07 1.49 -10.92
CA PRO A 178 -17.89 2.48 -11.63
C PRO A 178 -18.50 3.53 -10.68
N ILE A 179 -18.56 3.24 -9.38
CA ILE A 179 -19.03 4.19 -8.37
C ILE A 179 -18.02 5.34 -8.20
N CYS A 180 -16.73 5.00 -8.15
CA CYS A 180 -15.65 5.96 -7.93
C CYS A 180 -15.11 6.56 -9.23
N ASN A 181 -15.12 5.80 -10.32
CA ASN A 181 -14.56 6.18 -11.60
C ASN A 181 -15.64 6.76 -12.52
N LYS A 182 -15.72 8.08 -12.58
CA LYS A 182 -16.61 8.85 -13.47
C LYS A 182 -15.83 9.47 -14.65
N ARG A 183 -14.75 8.81 -15.09
CA ARG A 183 -13.95 9.26 -16.23
C ARG A 183 -14.62 8.89 -17.55
N ASN A 184 -14.40 9.72 -18.56
CA ASN A 184 -14.83 9.52 -19.94
C ASN A 184 -13.65 9.31 -20.91
N ASP A 185 -12.43 9.16 -20.40
CA ASP A 185 -11.22 8.87 -21.19
C ASP A 185 -10.91 7.35 -21.22
N GLU A 186 -9.74 7.01 -21.77
CA GLU A 186 -9.29 5.61 -21.91
C GLU A 186 -9.11 4.84 -20.58
N TYR A 187 -9.26 5.48 -19.42
CA TYR A 187 -9.21 4.88 -18.09
C TYR A 187 -10.58 4.83 -17.39
N GLY A 188 -11.67 5.15 -18.10
CA GLY A 188 -13.02 5.19 -17.56
C GLY A 188 -14.08 4.58 -18.49
N GLY A 189 -15.34 4.66 -18.09
CA GLY A 189 -16.48 4.10 -18.84
C GLY A 189 -16.50 2.58 -18.83
N SER A 190 -16.07 1.93 -19.91
CA SER A 190 -16.13 0.47 -20.05
C SER A 190 -15.29 -0.28 -19.00
N LYS A 191 -15.68 -1.54 -18.71
CA LYS A 191 -14.91 -2.43 -17.84
C LYS A 191 -13.46 -2.54 -18.32
N LYS A 192 -13.23 -2.73 -19.62
CA LYS A 192 -11.90 -2.81 -20.24
C LYS A 192 -11.05 -1.58 -19.91
N ASN A 193 -11.61 -0.38 -20.05
CA ASN A 193 -10.89 0.87 -19.77
C ASN A 193 -10.56 1.03 -18.28
N ARG A 194 -11.50 0.69 -17.40
CA ARG A 194 -11.26 0.78 -15.95
C ARG A 194 -10.14 -0.15 -15.47
N PHE A 195 -9.88 -1.26 -16.16
CA PHE A 195 -8.77 -2.18 -15.85
C PHE A 195 -7.42 -1.74 -16.43
N LYS A 196 -7.34 -0.75 -17.31
CA LYS A 196 -6.09 -0.31 -17.94
C LYS A 196 -5.03 0.21 -16.96
N PHE A 197 -5.45 0.71 -15.80
CA PHE A 197 -4.52 1.24 -14.82
C PHE A 197 -3.91 0.14 -13.95
N ALA A 198 -4.62 -0.91 -13.67
CA ALA A 198 -4.24 -2.03 -12.81
C ALA A 198 -3.33 -3.06 -13.48
#